data_fc625aa097e313b7607aefd94edd3bfc
#
_entry.id   fc625aa097e313b7607aefd94edd3bfc
#
_cell.length_a   1.000
_cell.length_b   1.000
_cell.length_c   1.000
_cell.angle_alpha   90.00
_cell.angle_beta   90.00
_cell.angle_gamma   90.00
#
_symmetry.space_group_name_H-M   'P 1'
#
loop_
_entity.id
_entity.type
_entity.pdbx_description
1 polymer ?
#
loop_
_entity_poly.entity_id
_entity_poly.type
_entity_poly.pdbx_seq_one_letter_code
_entity_poly.pdbx_strand_id
1 'polypeptide(L)'
;LLDISLKYFNSLEKTKKNNFRFIMVSTDEVYGSIEKGERAKEINPYKPSSPYSASKASADNLAEAWFKTYNLPVITTNTTNNYGPLQFPEKLIPLTISKILNEQEIPIYGKGNQIRDWIHVSDHVKGLIYVRNNGKIGEKYNIGNECEKTNLEVVSDICSKIDIKLKSKRDSSNLITFVEDRPGHDFRYSLDNEKIKNLGWKPEIDWNSGIENTIDWYINNNEW
;
A
#
# COMPACT_ATOMS: atom_id res chain seq x y z
N LEU A 1 12.10 7.46 -16.99
CA LEU A 1 10.85 8.22 -16.84
C LEU A 1 11.11 9.69 -16.51
N LEU A 2 11.88 10.04 -15.48
CA LEU A 2 12.09 11.44 -15.04
C LEU A 2 12.63 12.34 -16.15
N ASP A 3 13.63 11.89 -16.90
CA ASP A 3 14.19 12.64 -18.03
C ASP A 3 13.18 12.88 -19.17
N ILE A 4 12.39 11.84 -19.50
CA ILE A 4 11.31 11.97 -20.51
C ILE A 4 10.23 12.93 -20.02
N SER A 5 9.84 12.83 -18.74
CA SER A 5 8.85 13.71 -18.13
C SER A 5 9.32 15.17 -18.11
N LEU A 6 10.62 15.41 -17.87
CA LEU A 6 11.21 16.74 -17.91
C LEU A 6 11.19 17.31 -19.32
N LYS A 7 11.57 16.53 -20.35
CA LYS A 7 11.50 16.93 -21.76
C LYS A 7 10.06 17.28 -22.15
N TYR A 8 9.10 16.42 -21.77
CA TYR A 8 7.68 16.69 -22.01
C TYR A 8 7.20 17.94 -21.29
N PHE A 9 7.51 18.10 -20.00
CA PHE A 9 7.16 19.28 -19.22
C PHE A 9 7.70 20.57 -19.88
N ASN A 10 8.96 20.55 -20.34
CA ASN A 10 9.58 21.71 -20.98
C ASN A 10 8.93 22.07 -22.31
N SER A 11 8.38 21.10 -23.04
CA SER A 11 7.67 21.33 -24.31
C SER A 11 6.25 21.88 -24.16
N LEU A 12 5.68 21.85 -22.93
CA LEU A 12 4.33 22.32 -22.69
C LEU A 12 4.21 23.85 -22.75
N GLU A 13 3.07 24.34 -23.21
CA GLU A 13 2.65 25.73 -23.06
C GLU A 13 2.45 26.10 -21.59
N LYS A 14 2.58 27.39 -21.26
CA LYS A 14 2.52 27.91 -19.88
C LYS A 14 1.29 27.45 -19.11
N THR A 15 0.11 27.45 -19.71
CA THR A 15 -1.15 27.02 -19.08
C THR A 15 -1.14 25.55 -18.71
N LYS A 16 -0.59 24.68 -19.57
CA LYS A 16 -0.45 23.25 -19.34
C LYS A 16 0.64 22.94 -18.31
N LYS A 17 1.75 23.71 -18.31
CA LYS A 17 2.80 23.59 -17.28
C LYS A 17 2.27 23.83 -15.88
N ASN A 18 1.39 24.80 -15.69
CA ASN A 18 0.81 25.11 -14.37
C ASN A 18 0.01 23.92 -13.78
N ASN A 19 -0.57 23.09 -14.64
CA ASN A 19 -1.38 21.93 -14.26
C ASN A 19 -0.60 20.60 -14.28
N PHE A 20 0.62 20.58 -14.78
CA PHE A 20 1.41 19.36 -14.83
C PHE A 20 1.91 18.99 -13.44
N ARG A 21 1.82 17.71 -13.10
CA ARG A 21 2.38 17.11 -11.88
C ARG A 21 2.97 15.76 -12.22
N PHE A 22 4.16 15.48 -11.74
CA PHE A 22 4.75 14.15 -11.71
C PHE A 22 4.50 13.57 -10.32
N ILE A 23 3.63 12.57 -10.23
CA ILE A 23 3.35 11.89 -8.97
C ILE A 23 4.23 10.65 -8.88
N MET A 24 5.17 10.67 -7.92
CA MET A 24 5.99 9.51 -7.58
C MET A 24 5.23 8.67 -6.57
N VAL A 25 4.70 7.51 -7.01
CA VAL A 25 4.02 6.57 -6.12
C VAL A 25 5.05 5.64 -5.49
N SER A 26 5.26 5.78 -4.20
CA SER A 26 6.22 5.04 -3.40
C SER A 26 5.54 4.19 -2.32
N THR A 27 6.26 3.77 -1.32
CA THR A 27 5.84 2.80 -0.29
C THR A 27 6.30 3.26 1.09
N ASP A 28 5.60 2.82 2.13
CA ASP A 28 6.00 2.96 3.53
C ASP A 28 7.28 2.17 3.88
N GLU A 29 7.60 1.13 3.12
CA GLU A 29 8.80 0.30 3.32
C GLU A 29 10.11 1.10 3.24
N VAL A 30 10.11 2.28 2.63
CA VAL A 30 11.29 3.15 2.57
C VAL A 30 11.74 3.65 3.95
N TYR A 31 10.83 3.70 4.93
CA TYR A 31 11.14 4.12 6.30
C TYR A 31 11.73 2.98 7.15
N GLY A 32 11.66 1.73 6.67
CA GLY A 32 12.04 0.54 7.42
C GLY A 32 11.05 0.18 8.51
N SER A 33 11.45 -0.71 9.41
CA SER A 33 10.59 -1.13 10.52
C SER A 33 10.40 -0.01 11.55
N ILE A 34 9.14 0.24 11.93
CA ILE A 34 8.73 1.31 12.86
C ILE A 34 8.42 0.71 14.24
N GLU A 35 8.99 1.31 15.29
CA GLU A 35 8.77 0.90 16.67
C GLU A 35 7.30 0.95 17.08
N LYS A 36 6.92 0.09 18.05
CA LYS A 36 5.56 0.08 18.57
C LYS A 36 5.21 1.42 19.22
N GLY A 37 4.08 2.00 18.83
CA GLY A 37 3.61 3.29 19.32
C GLY A 37 4.12 4.49 18.52
N GLU A 38 5.06 4.30 17.60
CA GLU A 38 5.54 5.33 16.68
C GLU A 38 4.88 5.21 15.29
N ARG A 39 4.93 6.30 14.52
CA ARG A 39 4.50 6.35 13.11
C ARG A 39 5.49 7.17 12.30
N ALA A 40 5.81 6.70 11.10
CA ALA A 40 6.72 7.42 10.21
C ALA A 40 6.05 8.66 9.62
N LYS A 41 6.70 9.81 9.80
CA LYS A 41 6.34 11.09 9.19
C LYS A 41 7.14 11.33 7.90
N GLU A 42 6.65 12.19 7.02
CA GLU A 42 7.30 12.51 5.75
C GLU A 42 8.72 13.10 5.91
N ILE A 43 9.03 13.63 7.09
CA ILE A 43 10.35 14.18 7.45
C ILE A 43 11.32 13.13 7.99
N ASN A 44 10.85 11.93 8.32
CA ASN A 44 11.71 10.88 8.83
C ASN A 44 12.72 10.42 7.78
N PRO A 45 13.96 10.08 8.20
CA PRO A 45 14.95 9.54 7.28
C PRO A 45 14.51 8.17 6.76
N TYR A 46 14.80 7.89 5.48
CA TYR A 46 14.63 6.56 4.93
C TYR A 46 15.64 5.57 5.52
N LYS A 47 15.19 4.37 5.87
CA LYS A 47 15.98 3.27 6.43
C LYS A 47 15.57 1.94 5.76
N PRO A 48 15.68 1.83 4.43
CA PRO A 48 15.22 0.64 3.72
C PRO A 48 16.02 -0.60 4.14
N SER A 49 15.32 -1.72 4.36
CA SER A 49 15.87 -2.99 4.84
C SER A 49 15.98 -4.07 3.76
N SER A 50 15.33 -3.87 2.61
CA SER A 50 15.27 -4.82 1.50
C SER A 50 15.75 -4.21 0.18
N PRO A 51 16.17 -5.04 -0.82
CA PRO A 51 16.46 -4.52 -2.16
C PRO A 51 15.31 -3.76 -2.80
N TYR A 52 14.07 -4.20 -2.55
CA TYR A 52 12.87 -3.50 -3.02
C TYR A 52 12.75 -2.11 -2.38
N SER A 53 12.73 -2.03 -1.05
CA SER A 53 12.60 -0.76 -0.34
C SER A 53 13.77 0.20 -0.65
N ALA A 54 14.99 -0.33 -0.81
CA ALA A 54 16.15 0.47 -1.24
C ALA A 54 15.97 1.04 -2.65
N SER A 55 15.46 0.25 -3.59
CA SER A 55 15.18 0.71 -4.95
C SER A 55 14.11 1.81 -4.98
N LYS A 56 13.07 1.68 -4.15
CA LYS A 56 12.01 2.68 -4.03
C LYS A 56 12.51 3.97 -3.36
N ALA A 57 13.30 3.86 -2.30
CA ALA A 57 13.95 5.00 -1.65
C ALA A 57 14.88 5.76 -2.62
N SER A 58 15.62 5.02 -3.46
CA SER A 58 16.47 5.61 -4.49
C SER A 58 15.64 6.36 -5.54
N ALA A 59 14.50 5.79 -5.97
CA ALA A 59 13.60 6.43 -6.92
C ALA A 59 12.99 7.72 -6.34
N ASP A 60 12.61 7.74 -5.06
CA ASP A 60 12.11 8.93 -4.37
C ASP A 60 13.17 10.03 -4.30
N ASN A 61 14.40 9.67 -3.95
CA ASN A 61 15.54 10.61 -3.92
C ASN A 61 15.85 11.16 -5.30
N LEU A 62 15.79 10.34 -6.36
CA LEU A 62 15.94 10.81 -7.72
C LEU A 62 14.81 11.78 -8.12
N ALA A 63 13.57 11.48 -7.79
CA ALA A 63 12.44 12.35 -8.08
C ALA A 63 12.60 13.73 -7.38
N GLU A 64 13.02 13.72 -6.11
CA GLU A 64 13.34 14.95 -5.35
C GLU A 64 14.51 15.73 -5.99
N ALA A 65 15.55 15.04 -6.45
CA ALA A 65 16.70 15.66 -7.12
C ALA A 65 16.27 16.33 -8.46
N TRP A 66 15.39 15.70 -9.23
CA TRP A 66 14.84 16.30 -10.45
C TRP A 66 14.00 17.56 -10.18
N PHE A 67 13.25 17.56 -9.09
CA PHE A 67 12.57 18.78 -8.65
C PHE A 67 13.56 19.89 -8.29
N LYS A 68 14.55 19.60 -7.43
CA LYS A 68 15.52 20.60 -6.96
C LYS A 68 16.43 21.14 -8.05
N THR A 69 16.84 20.28 -8.99
CA THR A 69 17.83 20.64 -10.02
C THR A 69 17.18 21.24 -11.27
N TYR A 70 16.05 20.68 -11.68
CA TYR A 70 15.44 21.00 -12.98
C TYR A 70 14.04 21.60 -12.87
N ASN A 71 13.54 21.83 -11.65
CA ASN A 71 12.18 22.33 -11.38
C ASN A 71 11.06 21.45 -12.00
N LEU A 72 11.31 20.15 -12.18
CA LEU A 72 10.24 19.23 -12.54
C LEU A 72 9.21 19.21 -11.41
N PRO A 73 7.91 19.48 -11.65
CA PRO A 73 6.91 19.58 -10.59
C PRO A 73 6.53 18.20 -10.04
N VAL A 74 7.36 17.68 -9.16
CA VAL A 74 7.22 16.37 -8.50
C VAL A 74 6.44 16.50 -7.20
N ILE A 75 5.59 15.51 -6.91
CA ILE A 75 5.05 15.22 -5.59
C ILE A 75 5.28 13.73 -5.32
N THR A 76 5.82 13.38 -4.16
CA THR A 76 6.03 11.98 -3.76
C THR A 76 4.93 11.54 -2.80
N THR A 77 4.43 10.33 -2.97
CA THR A 77 3.47 9.72 -2.04
C THR A 77 4.03 8.40 -1.51
N ASN A 78 4.06 8.22 -0.18
CA ASN A 78 4.41 6.96 0.46
C ASN A 78 3.11 6.32 0.97
N THR A 79 2.82 5.09 0.50
CA THR A 79 1.56 4.43 0.83
C THR A 79 1.77 3.16 1.63
N THR A 80 0.80 2.85 2.48
CA THR A 80 0.69 1.58 3.21
C THR A 80 0.24 0.43 2.30
N ASN A 81 0.09 -0.78 2.85
CA ASN A 81 -0.32 -1.94 2.09
C ASN A 81 -1.71 -1.75 1.48
N ASN A 82 -1.78 -1.80 0.16
CA ASN A 82 -3.03 -1.74 -0.57
C ASN A 82 -3.70 -3.11 -0.65
N TYR A 83 -5.04 -3.12 -0.63
CA TYR A 83 -5.83 -4.30 -0.93
C TYR A 83 -7.11 -3.92 -1.69
N GLY A 84 -7.72 -4.89 -2.34
CA GLY A 84 -8.96 -4.67 -3.11
C GLY A 84 -9.04 -5.55 -4.34
N PRO A 85 -10.08 -5.35 -5.16
CA PRO A 85 -10.22 -6.00 -6.46
C PRO A 85 -9.00 -5.81 -7.37
N LEU A 86 -8.74 -6.78 -8.25
CA LEU A 86 -7.67 -6.75 -9.27
C LEU A 86 -6.24 -6.76 -8.68
N GLN A 87 -6.05 -7.02 -7.38
CA GLN A 87 -4.71 -7.19 -6.82
C GLN A 87 -4.10 -8.50 -7.33
N PHE A 88 -2.81 -8.47 -7.71
CA PHE A 88 -2.13 -9.65 -8.24
C PHE A 88 -2.16 -10.83 -7.26
N PRO A 89 -2.50 -12.06 -7.72
CA PRO A 89 -2.83 -13.21 -6.87
C PRO A 89 -1.72 -13.72 -5.94
N GLU A 90 -0.46 -13.30 -6.12
CA GLU A 90 0.65 -13.67 -5.22
C GLU A 90 0.62 -12.93 -3.87
N LYS A 91 -0.16 -11.84 -3.76
CA LYS A 91 -0.21 -11.03 -2.55
C LYS A 91 -1.09 -11.68 -1.49
N LEU A 92 -0.81 -11.38 -0.19
CA LEU A 92 -1.39 -12.06 0.96
C LEU A 92 -2.91 -12.25 0.86
N ILE A 93 -3.67 -11.18 0.62
CA ILE A 93 -5.14 -11.23 0.62
C ILE A 93 -5.69 -12.06 -0.55
N PRO A 94 -5.36 -11.76 -1.83
CA PRO A 94 -5.87 -12.57 -2.92
C PRO A 94 -5.36 -14.01 -2.90
N LEU A 95 -4.11 -14.25 -2.47
CA LEU A 95 -3.57 -15.59 -2.30
C LEU A 95 -4.37 -16.39 -1.27
N THR A 96 -4.65 -15.79 -0.11
CA THR A 96 -5.47 -16.41 0.94
C THR A 96 -6.85 -16.79 0.40
N ILE A 97 -7.53 -15.86 -0.27
CA ILE A 97 -8.86 -16.12 -0.85
C ILE A 97 -8.79 -17.28 -1.86
N SER A 98 -7.83 -17.23 -2.80
CA SER A 98 -7.64 -18.29 -3.79
C SER A 98 -7.36 -19.65 -3.15
N LYS A 99 -6.50 -19.71 -2.11
CA LYS A 99 -6.18 -20.93 -1.38
C LYS A 99 -7.40 -21.53 -0.68
N ILE A 100 -8.23 -20.72 -0.05
CA ILE A 100 -9.47 -21.17 0.59
C ILE A 100 -10.44 -21.76 -0.44
N LEU A 101 -10.66 -21.03 -1.56
CA LEU A 101 -11.59 -21.48 -2.59
C LEU A 101 -11.15 -22.79 -3.26
N ASN A 102 -9.84 -23.04 -3.32
CA ASN A 102 -9.26 -24.26 -3.89
C ASN A 102 -8.92 -25.33 -2.82
N GLU A 103 -9.30 -25.14 -1.57
CA GLU A 103 -9.03 -26.06 -0.45
C GLU A 103 -7.53 -26.40 -0.29
N GLN A 104 -6.65 -25.40 -0.47
CA GLN A 104 -5.21 -25.55 -0.41
C GLN A 104 -4.63 -24.89 0.84
N GLU A 105 -3.44 -25.36 1.25
CA GLU A 105 -2.72 -24.77 2.37
C GLU A 105 -2.44 -23.28 2.17
N ILE A 106 -2.62 -22.49 3.24
CA ILE A 106 -2.39 -21.05 3.28
C ILE A 106 -1.05 -20.82 3.98
N PRO A 107 0.02 -20.50 3.26
CA PRO A 107 1.34 -20.31 3.86
C PRO A 107 1.42 -18.97 4.59
N ILE A 108 1.78 -19.00 5.87
CA ILE A 108 2.08 -17.81 6.67
C ILE A 108 3.56 -17.83 7.04
N TYR A 109 4.29 -16.78 6.67
CA TYR A 109 5.70 -16.61 6.97
C TYR A 109 5.94 -16.41 8.47
N GLY A 110 6.92 -17.12 9.04
CA GLY A 110 7.28 -17.08 10.45
C GLY A 110 6.08 -17.42 11.34
N LYS A 111 5.73 -16.53 12.27
CA LYS A 111 4.56 -16.67 13.16
C LYS A 111 3.35 -15.85 12.71
N GLY A 112 3.46 -15.14 11.59
CA GLY A 112 2.39 -14.27 11.09
C GLY A 112 2.14 -13.01 11.94
N ASN A 113 3.10 -12.63 12.79
CA ASN A 113 2.98 -11.51 13.72
C ASN A 113 3.52 -10.17 13.18
N GLN A 114 3.96 -10.16 11.92
CA GLN A 114 4.32 -8.92 11.22
C GLN A 114 3.08 -8.06 11.04
N ILE A 115 3.21 -6.76 11.34
CA ILE A 115 2.12 -5.80 11.34
C ILE A 115 2.19 -4.94 10.09
N ARG A 116 1.02 -4.77 9.44
CA ARG A 116 0.84 -3.90 8.27
C ARG A 116 -0.36 -2.99 8.48
N ASP A 117 -0.25 -1.76 7.99
CA ASP A 117 -1.41 -0.87 7.85
C ASP A 117 -2.05 -1.13 6.48
N TRP A 118 -3.37 -1.28 6.45
CA TRP A 118 -4.11 -1.70 5.25
C TRP A 118 -5.05 -0.60 4.77
N ILE A 119 -4.89 -0.21 3.51
CA ILE A 119 -5.76 0.76 2.83
C ILE A 119 -6.45 0.12 1.62
N HIS A 120 -7.75 0.35 1.47
CA HIS A 120 -8.46 -0.09 0.27
C HIS A 120 -7.97 0.69 -0.95
N VAL A 121 -7.76 0.01 -2.07
CA VAL A 121 -7.17 0.58 -3.29
C VAL A 121 -7.94 1.79 -3.80
N SER A 122 -9.28 1.80 -3.69
CA SER A 122 -10.09 2.95 -4.10
C SER A 122 -9.80 4.21 -3.27
N ASP A 123 -9.55 4.06 -1.96
CA ASP A 123 -9.16 5.20 -1.12
C ASP A 123 -7.75 5.67 -1.46
N HIS A 124 -6.81 4.74 -1.69
CA HIS A 124 -5.48 5.13 -2.13
C HIS A 124 -5.54 5.94 -3.44
N VAL A 125 -6.30 5.48 -4.45
CA VAL A 125 -6.46 6.22 -5.72
C VAL A 125 -7.09 7.60 -5.50
N LYS A 126 -8.12 7.69 -4.65
CA LYS A 126 -8.71 8.99 -4.27
C LYS A 126 -7.67 9.90 -3.60
N GLY A 127 -6.84 9.35 -2.70
CA GLY A 127 -5.72 10.05 -2.06
C GLY A 127 -4.70 10.58 -3.07
N LEU A 128 -4.29 9.76 -4.04
CA LEU A 128 -3.39 10.18 -5.11
C LEU A 128 -3.96 11.35 -5.94
N ILE A 129 -5.24 11.24 -6.33
CA ILE A 129 -5.93 12.29 -7.08
C ILE A 129 -6.04 13.57 -6.23
N TYR A 130 -6.33 13.41 -4.93
CA TYR A 130 -6.43 14.54 -4.02
C TYR A 130 -5.10 15.27 -3.86
N VAL A 131 -4.01 14.53 -3.64
CA VAL A 131 -2.64 15.07 -3.55
C VAL A 131 -2.22 15.73 -4.87
N ARG A 132 -2.54 15.12 -6.02
CA ARG A 132 -2.27 15.73 -7.33
C ARG A 132 -2.90 17.12 -7.47
N ASN A 133 -4.12 17.28 -6.96
CA ASN A 133 -4.90 18.52 -7.13
C ASN A 133 -4.57 19.59 -6.07
N ASN A 134 -4.27 19.16 -4.83
CA ASN A 134 -4.17 20.05 -3.67
C ASN A 134 -2.78 20.04 -3.02
N GLY A 135 -1.94 19.05 -3.34
CA GLY A 135 -0.61 18.89 -2.77
C GLY A 135 0.36 19.95 -3.28
N LYS A 136 1.30 20.32 -2.43
CA LYS A 136 2.37 21.26 -2.75
C LYS A 136 3.48 20.54 -3.51
N ILE A 137 3.92 21.14 -4.62
CA ILE A 137 5.02 20.63 -5.43
C ILE A 137 6.30 20.58 -4.59
N GLY A 138 7.08 19.52 -4.76
CA GLY A 138 8.31 19.26 -4.03
C GLY A 138 8.11 18.62 -2.65
N GLU A 139 6.86 18.39 -2.23
CA GLU A 139 6.53 17.79 -0.94
C GLU A 139 6.26 16.29 -1.05
N LYS A 140 6.39 15.61 0.12
CA LYS A 140 6.00 14.21 0.31
C LYS A 140 4.68 14.16 1.08
N TYR A 141 3.88 13.12 0.81
CA TYR A 141 2.62 12.84 1.52
C TYR A 141 2.50 11.36 1.83
N ASN A 142 2.29 11.04 3.10
CA ASN A 142 1.94 9.71 3.53
C ASN A 142 0.45 9.45 3.27
N ILE A 143 0.12 8.27 2.75
CA ILE A 143 -1.25 7.84 2.48
C ILE A 143 -1.48 6.48 3.12
N GLY A 144 -2.23 6.42 4.20
CA GLY A 144 -2.56 5.21 4.94
C GLY A 144 -3.95 5.28 5.55
N ASN A 145 -4.37 4.21 6.22
CA ASN A 145 -5.71 4.10 6.80
C ASN A 145 -5.69 3.93 8.34
N GLU A 146 -4.51 3.84 8.96
CA GLU A 146 -4.35 3.56 10.40
C GLU A 146 -5.04 2.26 10.83
N CYS A 147 -5.18 1.31 9.90
CA CYS A 147 -5.78 0.01 10.10
C CYS A 147 -4.68 -1.06 10.22
N GLU A 148 -3.99 -1.06 11.37
CA GLU A 148 -2.91 -2.02 11.64
C GLU A 148 -3.47 -3.39 11.97
N LYS A 149 -2.97 -4.42 11.27
CA LYS A 149 -3.27 -5.84 11.53
C LYS A 149 -2.03 -6.68 11.32
N THR A 150 -1.92 -7.74 12.11
CA THR A 150 -0.94 -8.80 11.85
C THR A 150 -1.35 -9.63 10.62
N ASN A 151 -0.38 -10.26 9.96
CA ASN A 151 -0.67 -11.15 8.84
C ASN A 151 -1.63 -12.29 9.25
N LEU A 152 -1.46 -12.83 10.47
CA LEU A 152 -2.33 -13.89 10.99
C LEU A 152 -3.76 -13.39 11.22
N GLU A 153 -3.96 -12.18 11.78
CA GLU A 153 -5.29 -11.57 11.93
C GLU A 153 -5.99 -11.38 10.59
N VAL A 154 -5.25 -10.90 9.57
CA VAL A 154 -5.80 -10.73 8.21
C VAL A 154 -6.27 -12.07 7.64
N VAL A 155 -5.41 -13.09 7.69
CA VAL A 155 -5.73 -14.42 7.15
C VAL A 155 -6.90 -15.06 7.88
N SER A 156 -6.92 -15.00 9.23
CA SER A 156 -8.01 -15.55 10.04
C SER A 156 -9.34 -14.86 9.80
N ASP A 157 -9.34 -13.53 9.62
CA ASP A 157 -10.55 -12.76 9.29
C ASP A 157 -11.12 -13.16 7.93
N ILE A 158 -10.25 -13.34 6.91
CA ILE A 158 -10.65 -13.82 5.58
C ILE A 158 -11.25 -15.22 5.64
N CYS A 159 -10.61 -16.17 6.36
CA CYS A 159 -11.12 -17.51 6.56
C CYS A 159 -12.55 -17.47 7.13
N SER A 160 -12.72 -16.77 8.24
CA SER A 160 -14.02 -16.64 8.91
C SER A 160 -15.11 -16.05 7.99
N LYS A 161 -14.79 -14.96 7.28
CA LYS A 161 -15.74 -14.29 6.37
C LYS A 161 -16.14 -15.17 5.19
N ILE A 162 -15.20 -15.91 4.60
CA ILE A 162 -15.49 -16.83 3.49
C ILE A 162 -16.33 -18.02 3.98
N ASP A 163 -16.01 -18.61 5.13
CA ASP A 163 -16.77 -19.73 5.69
C ASP A 163 -18.22 -19.34 5.97
N ILE A 164 -18.45 -18.17 6.55
CA ILE A 164 -19.80 -17.61 6.75
C ILE A 164 -20.53 -17.42 5.41
N LYS A 165 -19.86 -16.78 4.44
CA LYS A 165 -20.45 -16.45 3.13
C LYS A 165 -20.84 -17.69 2.32
N LEU A 166 -19.98 -18.68 2.30
CA LEU A 166 -20.20 -19.94 1.58
C LEU A 166 -21.00 -20.96 2.38
N LYS A 167 -21.41 -20.64 3.63
CA LYS A 167 -22.03 -21.57 4.57
C LYS A 167 -21.22 -22.86 4.70
N SER A 168 -19.90 -22.72 4.73
CA SER A 168 -18.97 -23.84 4.83
C SER A 168 -19.22 -24.64 6.10
N LYS A 169 -19.16 -25.98 6.00
CA LYS A 169 -19.13 -26.88 7.17
C LYS A 169 -17.71 -27.06 7.72
N ARG A 170 -16.71 -26.51 7.03
CA ARG A 170 -15.30 -26.56 7.41
C ARG A 170 -14.90 -25.25 8.07
N ASP A 171 -13.88 -25.34 8.89
CA ASP A 171 -13.16 -24.20 9.39
C ASP A 171 -11.91 -23.99 8.50
N SER A 172 -11.95 -22.99 7.63
CA SER A 172 -10.86 -22.69 6.70
C SER A 172 -9.57 -22.27 7.42
N SER A 173 -9.64 -21.93 8.71
CA SER A 173 -8.44 -21.65 9.50
C SER A 173 -7.52 -22.88 9.65
N ASN A 174 -8.07 -24.10 9.51
CA ASN A 174 -7.29 -25.34 9.51
C ASN A 174 -6.38 -25.50 8.28
N LEU A 175 -6.56 -24.66 7.24
CA LEU A 175 -5.66 -24.64 6.08
C LEU A 175 -4.40 -23.81 6.32
N ILE A 176 -4.31 -23.08 7.44
CA ILE A 176 -3.15 -22.24 7.76
C ILE A 176 -1.96 -23.12 8.08
N THR A 177 -0.85 -22.90 7.36
CA THR A 177 0.45 -23.54 7.59
C THR A 177 1.53 -22.49 7.80
N PHE A 178 2.36 -22.68 8.83
CA PHE A 178 3.47 -21.78 9.10
C PHE A 178 4.72 -22.26 8.36
N VAL A 179 5.33 -21.35 7.59
CA VAL A 179 6.54 -21.62 6.80
C VAL A 179 7.70 -20.76 7.31
N GLU A 180 8.93 -21.09 6.88
CA GLU A 180 10.12 -20.32 7.24
C GLU A 180 9.95 -18.85 6.84
N ASP A 181 10.37 -17.93 7.72
CA ASP A 181 10.27 -16.51 7.45
C ASP A 181 11.29 -16.06 6.39
N ARG A 182 10.91 -15.07 5.60
CA ARG A 182 11.77 -14.53 4.56
C ARG A 182 12.87 -13.63 5.14
N PRO A 183 14.10 -13.65 4.58
CA PRO A 183 15.15 -12.74 5.01
C PRO A 183 14.76 -11.27 4.89
N GLY A 184 15.14 -10.45 5.88
CA GLY A 184 14.87 -9.01 5.86
C GLY A 184 13.38 -8.64 5.97
N HIS A 185 12.58 -9.49 6.60
CA HIS A 185 11.15 -9.22 6.80
C HIS A 185 10.94 -8.21 7.92
N ASP A 186 10.69 -6.96 7.58
CA ASP A 186 10.37 -5.92 8.54
C ASP A 186 9.17 -6.28 9.40
N PHE A 187 9.28 -5.97 10.69
CA PHE A 187 8.26 -6.36 11.66
C PHE A 187 6.99 -5.51 11.54
N ARG A 188 7.13 -4.18 11.44
CA ARG A 188 5.97 -3.29 11.43
C ARG A 188 6.18 -2.09 10.51
N TYR A 189 5.16 -1.81 9.69
CA TYR A 189 5.03 -0.55 8.96
C TYR A 189 3.85 0.24 9.50
N SER A 190 4.05 1.55 9.69
CA SER A 190 3.02 2.45 10.16
C SER A 190 3.34 3.88 9.74
N LEU A 191 2.38 4.56 9.12
CA LEU A 191 2.51 5.93 8.65
C LEU A 191 1.71 6.90 9.51
N ASP A 192 2.27 8.08 9.72
CA ASP A 192 1.53 9.25 10.18
C ASP A 192 0.86 9.92 8.97
N ASN A 193 -0.46 10.07 9.02
CA ASN A 193 -1.26 10.63 7.93
C ASN A 193 -1.77 12.05 8.23
N GLU A 194 -1.26 12.71 9.28
CA GLU A 194 -1.76 14.04 9.69
C GLU A 194 -1.62 15.08 8.57
N LYS A 195 -0.53 15.03 7.81
CA LYS A 195 -0.28 16.00 6.74
C LYS A 195 -1.34 15.98 5.65
N ILE A 196 -1.72 14.79 5.18
CA ILE A 196 -2.77 14.65 4.15
C ILE A 196 -4.16 14.91 4.74
N LYS A 197 -4.40 14.54 6.00
CA LYS A 197 -5.65 14.87 6.72
C LYS A 197 -5.82 16.39 6.86
N ASN A 198 -4.76 17.11 7.22
CA ASN A 198 -4.77 18.57 7.32
C ASN A 198 -4.95 19.24 5.94
N LEU A 199 -4.56 18.57 4.86
CA LEU A 199 -4.86 19.02 3.50
C LEU A 199 -6.35 18.87 3.14
N GLY A 200 -7.10 18.00 3.87
CA GLY A 200 -8.54 17.79 3.75
C GLY A 200 -8.96 16.41 3.23
N TRP A 201 -8.03 15.45 3.09
CA TRP A 201 -8.36 14.08 2.67
C TRP A 201 -8.25 13.09 3.83
N LYS A 202 -9.15 12.10 3.84
CA LYS A 202 -9.12 10.93 4.72
C LYS A 202 -9.68 9.70 3.99
N PRO A 203 -9.26 8.48 4.35
CA PRO A 203 -9.87 7.26 3.85
C PRO A 203 -11.33 7.15 4.32
N GLU A 204 -12.18 6.52 3.50
CA GLU A 204 -13.62 6.38 3.74
C GLU A 204 -14.05 4.92 3.93
N ILE A 205 -13.25 3.97 3.42
CA ILE A 205 -13.59 2.54 3.43
C ILE A 205 -12.97 1.90 4.67
N ASP A 206 -13.82 1.44 5.60
CA ASP A 206 -13.38 0.68 6.74
C ASP A 206 -12.95 -0.75 6.34
N TRP A 207 -12.17 -1.41 7.22
CA TRP A 207 -11.65 -2.75 6.96
C TRP A 207 -12.74 -3.76 6.65
N ASN A 208 -13.82 -3.80 7.44
CA ASN A 208 -14.85 -4.83 7.30
C ASN A 208 -15.57 -4.73 5.95
N SER A 209 -16.03 -3.54 5.59
CA SER A 209 -16.68 -3.32 4.31
C SER A 209 -15.73 -3.54 3.12
N GLY A 210 -14.49 -3.09 3.24
CA GLY A 210 -13.48 -3.23 2.19
C GLY A 210 -13.08 -4.69 1.94
N ILE A 211 -12.85 -5.47 3.00
CA ILE A 211 -12.45 -6.88 2.85
C ILE A 211 -13.62 -7.75 2.36
N GLU A 212 -14.85 -7.48 2.78
CA GLU A 212 -16.03 -8.17 2.27
C GLU A 212 -16.22 -7.92 0.77
N ASN A 213 -16.13 -6.68 0.33
CA ASN A 213 -16.19 -6.32 -1.09
C ASN A 213 -15.07 -6.99 -1.89
N THR A 214 -13.86 -7.08 -1.32
CA THR A 214 -12.73 -7.74 -1.94
C THR A 214 -12.97 -9.24 -2.09
N ILE A 215 -13.43 -9.91 -1.03
CA ILE A 215 -13.77 -11.34 -1.06
C ILE A 215 -14.87 -11.60 -2.11
N ASP A 216 -15.93 -10.79 -2.13
CA ASP A 216 -17.00 -10.91 -3.12
C ASP A 216 -16.49 -10.82 -4.54
N TRP A 217 -15.59 -9.87 -4.78
CA TRP A 217 -15.02 -9.72 -6.11
C TRP A 217 -14.25 -10.98 -6.55
N TYR A 218 -13.37 -11.55 -5.69
CA TYR A 218 -12.60 -12.75 -6.04
C TYR A 218 -13.47 -14.00 -6.16
N ILE A 219 -14.53 -14.15 -5.36
CA ILE A 219 -15.48 -15.26 -5.50
C ILE A 219 -16.18 -15.20 -6.87
N ASN A 220 -16.56 -14.00 -7.31
CA ASN A 220 -17.25 -13.80 -8.58
C ASN A 220 -16.31 -13.74 -9.81
N ASN A 221 -14.99 -13.69 -9.60
CA ASN A 221 -13.97 -13.60 -10.65
C ASN A 221 -12.85 -14.61 -10.38
N ASN A 222 -13.21 -15.87 -10.22
CA ASN A 222 -12.28 -16.94 -9.82
C ASN A 222 -11.24 -17.31 -10.90
N GLU A 223 -11.37 -16.79 -12.09
CA GLU A 223 -10.40 -16.96 -13.20
C GLU A 223 -9.25 -15.94 -13.16
N TRP A 224 -9.36 -14.95 -12.27
CA TRP A 224 -8.33 -13.89 -12.08
C TRP A 224 -7.03 -14.46 -11.41
#